data_d770e3cc22a8568a25ab56391de37160
#
_entry.id   d770e3cc22a8568a25ab56391de37160
#
_cell.length_a   1.000
_cell.length_b   1.000
_cell.length_c   1.000
_cell.angle_alpha   90.00
_cell.angle_beta   90.00
_cell.angle_gamma   90.00
#
_symmetry.space_group_name_H-M   'P 1'
#
loop_
_entity.id
_entity.type
_entity.pdbx_description
1 polymer ?
#
loop_
_entity_poly.entity_id
_entity_poly.type
_entity_poly.pdbx_seq_one_letter_code
_entity_poly.pdbx_strand_id
1 'polypeptide(L)'
;MSKEPFSFSAALSRISRPDEGHDDDVLEVGESMELDGASETALVPKRVRNPDATRQKLLDAAFGEIRRAGFGGASISNILEQSGCTKGALYHHFSGKAKLINAVIEECLPGYVDEVWLDDLEGAEDILPVLMGQVDRLGSENAPAMLAGGCPLARLASGAGELDENLRKRIDGVYRYWRRGLASRIGKAQFDKTVRTDIEPSAVAEFIIAALHGFLTRPPALRNLETQDSFAREFARYLNNLRP
;
A
#
# COMPACT_ATOMS: atom_id res chain seq x y z
N MET A 1 21.33 -5.17 1.06
CA MET A 1 20.95 -4.03 0.21
C MET A 1 19.71 -3.43 0.85
N SER A 2 19.86 -2.25 1.46
CA SER A 2 18.75 -1.54 2.12
C SER A 2 17.75 -1.11 1.04
N LYS A 3 16.54 -1.67 1.04
CA LYS A 3 15.44 -1.14 0.24
C LYS A 3 15.06 0.22 0.82
N GLU A 4 14.98 1.24 -0.02
CA GLU A 4 14.52 2.58 0.38
C GLU A 4 13.14 2.52 1.02
N PRO A 5 12.80 3.46 1.94
CA PRO A 5 11.47 3.49 2.53
C PRO A 5 10.42 3.71 1.43
N PHE A 6 9.31 2.98 1.54
CA PHE A 6 8.16 3.04 0.65
C PHE A 6 7.78 4.48 0.30
N SER A 7 7.87 4.83 -0.96
CA SER A 7 7.29 6.03 -1.53
C SER A 7 6.17 5.61 -2.47
N PHE A 8 4.94 5.94 -2.11
CA PHE A 8 3.74 5.70 -2.92
C PHE A 8 3.84 6.35 -4.31
N SER A 9 4.62 7.43 -4.43
CA SER A 9 4.94 8.08 -5.71
C SER A 9 5.67 7.15 -6.68
N ALA A 10 6.51 6.23 -6.16
CA ALA A 10 7.19 5.25 -6.99
C ALA A 10 6.28 4.09 -7.44
N ALA A 11 5.25 3.77 -6.66
CA ALA A 11 4.26 2.74 -7.01
C ALA A 11 3.27 3.24 -8.07
N LEU A 12 2.83 4.50 -7.99
CA LEU A 12 1.94 5.11 -8.98
C LEU A 12 2.59 5.26 -10.37
N SER A 13 3.90 5.48 -10.44
CA SER A 13 4.62 5.57 -11.73
C SER A 13 4.63 4.23 -12.50
N ARG A 14 4.29 3.12 -11.85
CA ARG A 14 4.17 1.80 -12.49
C ARG A 14 2.77 1.53 -13.04
N ILE A 15 1.75 2.20 -12.51
CA ILE A 15 0.34 2.02 -12.91
C ILE A 15 -0.04 2.93 -14.08
N SER A 16 0.67 4.05 -14.29
CA SER A 16 0.43 5.01 -15.36
C SER A 16 1.44 4.86 -16.48
N ARG A 17 1.32 3.83 -17.30
CA ARG A 17 1.86 3.83 -18.67
C ARG A 17 0.71 3.58 -19.65
N PRO A 18 0.17 4.63 -20.28
CA PRO A 18 -0.23 4.50 -21.67
C PRO A 18 1.05 4.59 -22.51
N ASP A 19 1.19 3.63 -23.40
CA ASP A 19 2.11 3.64 -24.52
C ASP A 19 1.81 4.83 -25.42
N GLU A 20 2.78 5.74 -25.61
CA GLU A 20 2.86 6.61 -26.80
C GLU A 20 4.18 7.38 -26.84
N GLY A 21 4.97 7.08 -27.92
CA GLY A 21 5.50 8.00 -28.93
C GLY A 21 6.44 9.14 -28.49
N HIS A 22 7.70 8.89 -28.75
CA HIS A 22 8.73 9.80 -29.28
C HIS A 22 8.24 11.23 -29.62
N ASP A 23 8.95 12.22 -29.07
CA ASP A 23 9.57 13.29 -29.88
C ASP A 23 10.63 14.07 -29.07
N ASP A 24 11.80 14.16 -29.70
CA ASP A 24 12.92 15.01 -29.30
C ASP A 24 12.55 16.48 -29.51
N ASP A 25 12.88 17.35 -28.56
CA ASP A 25 13.20 18.72 -28.87
C ASP A 25 14.27 19.30 -27.93
N VAL A 26 15.41 19.53 -28.59
CA VAL A 26 16.57 20.26 -28.10
C VAL A 26 16.23 21.75 -28.06
N LEU A 27 16.46 22.42 -26.95
CA LEU A 27 16.48 23.88 -26.91
C LEU A 27 17.83 24.41 -26.43
N GLU A 28 18.35 25.22 -27.31
CA GLU A 28 19.63 25.91 -27.33
C GLU A 28 19.84 26.86 -26.15
N VAL A 29 21.11 26.98 -25.82
CA VAL A 29 21.71 27.95 -24.91
C VAL A 29 21.79 29.30 -25.60
N GLY A 30 21.26 30.35 -25.01
CA GLY A 30 21.41 31.75 -25.44
C GLY A 30 22.20 32.54 -24.42
N GLU A 31 23.26 33.21 -24.93
CA GLU A 31 24.28 33.95 -24.22
C GLU A 31 23.80 35.24 -23.51
N SER A 32 24.49 35.48 -22.43
CA SER A 32 24.87 36.74 -21.74
C SER A 32 24.43 38.09 -22.29
N MET A 33 23.94 38.92 -21.37
CA MET A 33 24.25 40.37 -21.33
C MET A 33 24.26 40.90 -19.91
N GLU A 34 25.41 41.48 -19.53
CA GLU A 34 25.61 42.30 -18.32
C GLU A 34 24.82 43.60 -18.42
N LEU A 35 24.37 44.12 -17.28
CA LEU A 35 24.66 45.47 -16.77
C LEU A 35 23.77 45.88 -15.57
N ASP A 36 24.50 46.31 -14.57
CA ASP A 36 24.26 47.37 -13.58
C ASP A 36 23.06 47.39 -12.61
N GLY A 37 23.47 47.27 -11.38
CA GLY A 37 23.21 48.19 -10.28
C GLY A 37 21.76 48.50 -9.89
N ALA A 38 21.23 47.75 -8.90
CA ALA A 38 20.51 48.37 -7.78
C ALA A 38 19.82 47.29 -6.92
N SER A 39 20.06 47.38 -5.61
CA SER A 39 19.20 46.88 -4.54
C SER A 39 18.91 45.36 -4.54
N GLU A 40 19.74 44.68 -3.81
CA GLU A 40 19.56 43.28 -3.40
C GLU A 40 18.35 43.15 -2.47
N THR A 41 17.15 43.15 -3.05
CA THR A 41 15.97 42.61 -2.40
C THR A 41 16.04 41.10 -2.68
N ALA A 42 16.49 40.31 -1.70
CA ALA A 42 16.52 38.89 -1.77
C ALA A 42 15.15 38.35 -2.24
N LEU A 43 15.07 37.96 -3.50
CA LEU A 43 13.92 37.28 -4.07
C LEU A 43 13.82 35.94 -3.34
N VAL A 44 13.01 35.90 -2.28
CA VAL A 44 12.57 34.63 -1.69
C VAL A 44 11.94 33.84 -2.83
N PRO A 45 12.51 32.68 -3.20
CA PRO A 45 11.98 31.90 -4.32
C PRO A 45 10.52 31.58 -4.01
N LYS A 46 9.62 32.07 -4.87
CA LYS A 46 8.19 31.78 -4.77
C LYS A 46 8.04 30.27 -4.89
N ARG A 47 7.78 29.61 -3.75
CA ARG A 47 7.63 28.15 -3.67
C ARG A 47 6.57 27.77 -4.68
N VAL A 48 6.99 27.15 -5.79
CA VAL A 48 6.09 26.63 -6.82
C VAL A 48 5.19 25.60 -6.11
N ARG A 49 3.92 25.95 -5.96
CA ARG A 49 2.92 25.05 -5.39
C ARG A 49 2.65 23.98 -6.43
N ASN A 50 3.14 22.77 -6.19
CA ASN A 50 2.72 21.58 -6.94
C ASN A 50 1.52 20.96 -6.19
N PRO A 51 0.27 21.12 -6.68
CA PRO A 51 -0.92 20.63 -6.01
C PRO A 51 -0.89 19.10 -5.87
N ASP A 52 -0.40 18.40 -6.89
CA ASP A 52 -0.34 16.93 -6.91
C ASP A 52 0.63 16.40 -5.87
N ALA A 53 1.81 17.01 -5.73
CA ALA A 53 2.76 16.66 -4.69
C ALA A 53 2.22 16.94 -3.27
N THR A 54 1.43 18.00 -3.08
CA THR A 54 0.79 18.29 -1.80
C THR A 54 -0.29 17.28 -1.47
N ARG A 55 -1.12 16.91 -2.45
CA ARG A 55 -2.15 15.90 -2.31
C ARG A 55 -1.54 14.55 -1.94
N GLN A 56 -0.45 14.16 -2.61
CA GLN A 56 0.26 12.92 -2.34
C GLN A 56 0.81 12.86 -0.93
N LYS A 57 1.47 13.92 -0.45
CA LYS A 57 1.95 14.01 0.94
C LYS A 57 0.85 13.83 1.97
N LEU A 58 -0.34 14.36 1.70
CA LEU A 58 -1.51 14.18 2.57
C LEU A 58 -2.01 12.73 2.57
N LEU A 59 -2.02 12.09 1.41
CA LEU A 59 -2.38 10.67 1.29
C LEU A 59 -1.39 9.75 2.01
N ASP A 60 -0.09 9.98 1.85
CA ASP A 60 0.97 9.19 2.48
C ASP A 60 0.91 9.32 4.02
N ALA A 61 0.75 10.54 4.52
CA ALA A 61 0.61 10.80 5.95
C ALA A 61 -0.69 10.18 6.51
N ALA A 62 -1.80 10.28 5.76
CA ALA A 62 -3.08 9.67 6.16
C ALA A 62 -3.01 8.14 6.16
N PHE A 63 -2.34 7.54 5.18
CA PHE A 63 -2.09 6.10 5.14
C PHE A 63 -1.28 5.64 6.36
N GLY A 64 -0.20 6.37 6.71
CA GLY A 64 0.60 6.10 7.90
C GLY A 64 -0.21 6.21 9.19
N GLU A 65 -1.05 7.23 9.31
CA GLU A 65 -1.89 7.47 10.48
C GLU A 65 -2.99 6.40 10.62
N ILE A 66 -3.64 5.98 9.52
CA ILE A 66 -4.59 4.86 9.52
C ILE A 66 -3.92 3.57 9.99
N ARG A 67 -2.71 3.30 9.51
CA ARG A 67 -1.94 2.13 9.93
C ARG A 67 -1.64 2.16 11.43
N ARG A 68 -1.34 3.32 11.98
CA ARG A 68 -1.04 3.51 13.41
C ARG A 68 -2.29 3.44 14.29
N ALA A 69 -3.37 4.11 13.91
CA ALA A 69 -4.50 4.41 14.79
C ALA A 69 -5.86 3.89 14.31
N GLY A 70 -5.94 3.34 13.08
CA GLY A 70 -7.19 2.94 12.45
C GLY A 70 -8.08 4.15 12.07
N PHE A 71 -9.31 3.88 11.62
CA PHE A 71 -10.26 4.95 11.20
C PHE A 71 -10.63 5.90 12.33
N GLY A 72 -11.06 5.34 13.47
CA GLY A 72 -11.52 6.13 14.62
C GLY A 72 -10.43 7.00 15.20
N GLY A 73 -9.25 6.42 15.41
CA GLY A 73 -8.11 7.08 16.03
C GLY A 73 -7.30 8.02 15.12
N ALA A 74 -7.50 7.96 13.81
CA ALA A 74 -6.77 8.82 12.88
C ALA A 74 -7.11 10.31 13.12
N SER A 75 -6.07 11.15 13.25
CA SER A 75 -6.16 12.57 13.58
C SER A 75 -5.71 13.45 12.42
N ILE A 76 -6.53 14.45 12.05
CA ILE A 76 -6.14 15.47 11.06
C ILE A 76 -4.90 16.23 11.52
N SER A 77 -4.76 16.50 12.80
CA SER A 77 -3.59 17.21 13.34
C SER A 77 -2.30 16.42 13.12
N ASN A 78 -2.31 15.11 13.41
CA ASN A 78 -1.17 14.24 13.17
C ASN A 78 -0.84 14.11 11.67
N ILE A 79 -1.86 14.03 10.82
CA ILE A 79 -1.68 13.98 9.35
C ILE A 79 -1.02 15.26 8.86
N LEU A 80 -1.44 16.43 9.34
CA LEU A 80 -0.85 17.71 8.97
C LEU A 80 0.60 17.82 9.45
N GLU A 81 0.87 17.38 10.69
CA GLU A 81 2.23 17.36 11.24
C GLU A 81 3.16 16.46 10.41
N GLN A 82 2.73 15.23 10.12
CA GLN A 82 3.53 14.27 9.34
C GLN A 82 3.72 14.70 7.89
N SER A 83 2.70 15.28 7.26
CA SER A 83 2.78 15.73 5.86
C SER A 83 3.54 17.04 5.69
N GLY A 84 3.71 17.85 6.76
CA GLY A 84 4.19 19.22 6.68
C GLY A 84 3.26 20.15 5.90
N CYS A 85 2.00 19.76 5.70
CA CYS A 85 1.01 20.52 4.97
C CYS A 85 0.19 21.42 5.91
N THR A 86 -0.32 22.54 5.34
CA THR A 86 -1.21 23.42 6.10
C THR A 86 -2.65 22.89 6.12
N LYS A 87 -3.42 23.28 7.13
CA LYS A 87 -4.86 22.99 7.22
C LYS A 87 -5.62 23.49 5.97
N GLY A 88 -5.27 24.67 5.46
CA GLY A 88 -5.85 25.20 4.23
C GLY A 88 -5.55 24.33 3.00
N ALA A 89 -4.33 23.80 2.88
CA ALA A 89 -3.97 22.89 1.80
C ALA A 89 -4.76 21.58 1.88
N LEU A 90 -4.96 21.02 3.08
CA LEU A 90 -5.79 19.82 3.26
C LEU A 90 -7.22 20.07 2.80
N TYR A 91 -7.86 21.14 3.28
CA TYR A 91 -9.26 21.41 2.92
C TYR A 91 -9.45 21.85 1.47
N HIS A 92 -8.39 22.28 0.79
CA HIS A 92 -8.41 22.50 -0.66
C HIS A 92 -8.54 21.19 -1.44
N HIS A 93 -7.87 20.10 -0.97
CA HIS A 93 -7.90 18.80 -1.64
C HIS A 93 -9.01 17.87 -1.14
N PHE A 94 -9.33 17.94 0.15
CA PHE A 94 -10.28 17.02 0.80
C PHE A 94 -11.23 17.82 1.70
N SER A 95 -12.54 17.69 1.48
CA SER A 95 -13.55 18.42 2.26
C SER A 95 -13.65 17.98 3.74
N GLY A 96 -12.81 17.02 4.17
CA GLY A 96 -12.74 16.55 5.55
C GLY A 96 -12.06 15.18 5.67
N LYS A 97 -11.92 14.72 6.93
CA LYS A 97 -11.27 13.44 7.27
C LYS A 97 -11.85 12.26 6.49
N ALA A 98 -13.18 12.15 6.39
CA ALA A 98 -13.83 11.04 5.69
C ALA A 98 -13.46 10.99 4.21
N LYS A 99 -13.39 12.14 3.53
CA LYS A 99 -12.99 12.20 2.11
C LYS A 99 -11.51 11.85 1.91
N LEU A 100 -10.65 12.30 2.81
CA LEU A 100 -9.23 11.92 2.79
C LEU A 100 -9.06 10.40 2.99
N ILE A 101 -9.77 9.81 3.96
CA ILE A 101 -9.69 8.37 4.21
C ILE A 101 -10.28 7.57 3.04
N ASN A 102 -11.37 8.04 2.43
CA ASN A 102 -11.92 7.41 1.22
C ASN A 102 -10.88 7.38 0.10
N ALA A 103 -10.16 8.48 -0.11
CA ALA A 103 -9.10 8.55 -1.12
C ALA A 103 -7.93 7.59 -0.78
N VAL A 104 -7.55 7.47 0.49
CA VAL A 104 -6.55 6.46 0.91
C VAL A 104 -7.02 5.04 0.58
N ILE A 105 -8.29 4.72 0.84
CA ILE A 105 -8.82 3.38 0.55
C ILE A 105 -8.83 3.09 -0.95
N GLU A 106 -9.19 4.07 -1.77
CA GLU A 106 -9.34 3.89 -3.21
C GLU A 106 -8.00 3.93 -3.96
N GLU A 107 -7.08 4.78 -3.54
CA GLU A 107 -5.87 5.09 -4.28
C GLU A 107 -4.61 4.44 -3.67
N CYS A 108 -4.58 4.23 -2.34
CA CYS A 108 -3.40 3.70 -1.68
C CYS A 108 -3.48 2.21 -1.35
N LEU A 109 -4.66 1.72 -0.91
CA LEU A 109 -4.75 0.33 -0.48
C LEU A 109 -4.60 -0.71 -1.60
N PRO A 110 -5.08 -0.50 -2.84
CA PRO A 110 -4.78 -1.44 -3.92
C PRO A 110 -3.29 -1.60 -4.18
N GLY A 111 -2.54 -0.48 -4.29
CA GLY A 111 -1.09 -0.54 -4.44
C GLY A 111 -0.37 -1.18 -3.25
N TYR A 112 -0.86 -0.97 -2.03
CA TYR A 112 -0.37 -1.70 -0.86
C TYR A 112 -0.60 -3.22 -0.98
N VAL A 113 -1.76 -3.64 -1.47
CA VAL A 113 -2.06 -5.06 -1.69
C VAL A 113 -1.11 -5.66 -2.73
N ASP A 114 -0.88 -4.94 -3.83
CA ASP A 114 0.03 -5.38 -4.88
C ASP A 114 1.44 -5.54 -4.33
N GLU A 115 2.02 -4.52 -3.75
CA GLU A 115 3.41 -4.52 -3.27
C GLU A 115 3.68 -5.55 -2.17
N VAL A 116 2.74 -5.72 -1.24
CA VAL A 116 2.95 -6.60 -0.09
C VAL A 116 2.60 -8.05 -0.38
N TRP A 117 1.59 -8.29 -1.21
CA TRP A 117 0.97 -9.60 -1.32
C TRP A 117 0.95 -10.20 -2.71
N LEU A 118 0.97 -9.39 -3.78
CA LEU A 118 0.74 -9.89 -5.14
C LEU A 118 1.97 -9.80 -6.04
N ASP A 119 2.80 -8.76 -5.91
CA ASP A 119 3.91 -8.53 -6.84
C ASP A 119 4.98 -9.63 -6.79
N ASP A 120 5.31 -10.14 -5.59
CA ASP A 120 6.27 -11.23 -5.45
C ASP A 120 5.79 -12.54 -6.10
N LEU A 121 4.47 -12.69 -6.29
CA LEU A 121 3.86 -13.87 -6.90
C LEU A 121 3.83 -13.77 -8.44
N GLU A 122 4.03 -12.58 -9.00
CA GLU A 122 4.02 -12.36 -10.45
C GLU A 122 5.24 -13.00 -11.09
N GLY A 123 5.01 -13.88 -12.07
CA GLY A 123 6.10 -14.57 -12.76
C GLY A 123 6.80 -15.67 -11.94
N ALA A 124 6.36 -15.96 -10.71
CA ALA A 124 6.90 -17.06 -9.93
C ALA A 124 6.55 -18.42 -10.56
N GLU A 125 7.54 -19.30 -10.71
CA GLU A 125 7.34 -20.67 -11.20
C GLU A 125 6.49 -21.50 -10.22
N ASP A 126 6.68 -21.29 -8.92
CA ASP A 126 5.90 -21.89 -7.84
C ASP A 126 5.55 -20.82 -6.80
N ILE A 127 4.27 -20.51 -6.66
CA ILE A 127 3.79 -19.47 -5.75
C ILE A 127 3.77 -19.91 -4.28
N LEU A 128 3.77 -21.22 -3.98
CA LEU A 128 3.64 -21.71 -2.61
C LEU A 128 4.85 -21.35 -1.73
N PRO A 129 6.11 -21.55 -2.18
CA PRO A 129 7.27 -21.07 -1.43
C PRO A 129 7.30 -19.55 -1.26
N VAL A 130 6.81 -18.79 -2.25
CA VAL A 130 6.75 -17.33 -2.15
C VAL A 130 5.76 -16.90 -1.07
N LEU A 131 4.56 -17.49 -1.04
CA LEU A 131 3.56 -17.24 0.01
C LEU A 131 4.10 -17.62 1.41
N MET A 132 4.81 -18.73 1.55
CA MET A 132 5.48 -19.11 2.81
C MET A 132 6.50 -18.05 3.22
N GLY A 133 7.36 -17.62 2.31
CA GLY A 133 8.37 -16.59 2.56
C GLY A 133 7.77 -15.23 2.92
N GLN A 134 6.59 -14.88 2.41
CA GLN A 134 5.86 -13.68 2.82
C GLN A 134 5.46 -13.76 4.30
N VAL A 135 4.95 -14.91 4.75
CA VAL A 135 4.57 -15.13 6.15
C VAL A 135 5.80 -15.14 7.08
N ASP A 136 6.87 -15.80 6.69
CA ASP A 136 8.11 -15.81 7.47
C ASP A 136 8.67 -14.41 7.69
N ARG A 137 8.55 -13.53 6.68
CA ARG A 137 8.96 -12.13 6.80
C ARG A 137 8.11 -11.30 7.78
N LEU A 138 6.86 -11.70 8.07
CA LEU A 138 5.98 -10.95 8.97
C LEU A 138 6.54 -10.78 10.39
N GLY A 139 7.43 -11.63 10.82
CA GLY A 139 8.02 -11.60 12.13
C GLY A 139 9.51 -11.39 12.18
N SER A 140 10.13 -11.25 11.06
CA SER A 140 11.56 -10.97 11.02
C SER A 140 11.81 -9.46 11.23
N GLU A 141 13.05 -9.11 11.60
CA GLU A 141 13.53 -7.71 11.59
C GLU A 141 13.42 -7.08 10.18
N ASN A 142 13.31 -7.92 9.16
CA ASN A 142 13.07 -7.55 7.77
C ASN A 142 11.57 -7.51 7.42
N ALA A 143 10.67 -7.56 8.40
CA ALA A 143 9.25 -7.33 8.13
C ALA A 143 9.08 -6.01 7.35
N PRO A 144 8.31 -5.99 6.26
CA PRO A 144 8.05 -4.74 5.57
C PRO A 144 7.66 -3.67 6.58
N ALA A 145 8.33 -2.52 6.57
CA ALA A 145 8.04 -1.41 7.50
C ALA A 145 6.54 -1.07 7.51
N MET A 146 5.85 -1.40 6.41
CA MET A 146 4.41 -1.30 6.25
C MET A 146 3.60 -2.22 7.16
N LEU A 147 4.20 -3.30 7.69
CA LEU A 147 3.54 -4.26 8.58
C LEU A 147 3.90 -4.04 10.06
N ALA A 148 4.91 -3.23 10.37
CA ALA A 148 5.31 -2.95 11.75
C ALA A 148 4.15 -2.42 12.61
N GLY A 149 3.25 -1.62 12.04
CA GLY A 149 2.01 -1.13 12.66
C GLY A 149 0.80 -2.06 12.52
N GLY A 150 0.94 -3.19 11.83
CA GLY A 150 -0.18 -4.04 11.42
C GLY A 150 -0.66 -3.72 9.99
N CYS A 151 -1.54 -4.56 9.46
CA CYS A 151 -2.14 -4.35 8.15
C CYS A 151 -3.14 -3.17 8.20
N PRO A 152 -2.97 -2.12 7.38
CA PRO A 152 -3.90 -0.97 7.36
C PRO A 152 -5.31 -1.40 6.96
N LEU A 153 -5.45 -2.34 6.02
CA LEU A 153 -6.75 -2.87 5.60
C LEU A 153 -7.44 -3.61 6.74
N ALA A 154 -6.70 -4.45 7.48
CA ALA A 154 -7.22 -5.15 8.65
C ALA A 154 -7.66 -4.17 9.76
N ARG A 155 -6.91 -3.11 9.99
CA ARG A 155 -7.26 -2.06 10.96
C ARG A 155 -8.50 -1.26 10.56
N LEU A 156 -8.68 -0.99 9.28
CA LEU A 156 -9.91 -0.37 8.78
C LEU A 156 -11.10 -1.30 8.92
N ALA A 157 -10.93 -2.57 8.56
CA ALA A 157 -11.99 -3.56 8.63
C ALA A 157 -12.46 -3.85 10.07
N SER A 158 -11.55 -3.87 11.04
CA SER A 158 -11.92 -4.08 12.46
C SER A 158 -12.82 -2.97 13.03
N GLY A 159 -12.73 -1.75 12.49
CA GLY A 159 -13.64 -0.64 12.82
C GLY A 159 -14.88 -0.56 11.93
N ALA A 160 -15.07 -1.48 10.99
CA ALA A 160 -16.12 -1.38 9.97
C ALA A 160 -17.55 -1.42 10.52
N GLY A 161 -17.77 -1.97 11.72
CA GLY A 161 -19.07 -1.99 12.38
C GLY A 161 -19.63 -0.59 12.69
N GLU A 162 -18.75 0.38 12.94
CA GLU A 162 -19.08 1.77 13.25
C GLU A 162 -19.08 2.69 12.00
N LEU A 163 -18.72 2.13 10.83
CA LEU A 163 -18.57 2.88 9.59
C LEU A 163 -19.87 2.96 8.82
N ASP A 164 -20.03 4.03 8.03
CA ASP A 164 -21.13 4.12 7.08
C ASP A 164 -21.03 3.03 5.99
N GLU A 165 -22.15 2.77 5.33
CA GLU A 165 -22.26 1.71 4.32
C GLU A 165 -21.33 1.93 3.12
N ASN A 166 -21.10 3.20 2.73
CA ASN A 166 -20.20 3.51 1.61
C ASN A 166 -18.76 3.14 1.93
N LEU A 167 -18.30 3.43 3.15
CA LEU A 167 -16.96 3.10 3.58
C LEU A 167 -16.76 1.58 3.69
N ARG A 168 -17.77 0.85 4.19
CA ARG A 168 -17.75 -0.62 4.21
C ARG A 168 -17.65 -1.20 2.79
N LYS A 169 -18.41 -0.69 1.83
CA LYS A 169 -18.38 -1.13 0.43
C LYS A 169 -16.99 -0.89 -0.22
N ARG A 170 -16.31 0.22 0.14
CA ARG A 170 -14.96 0.53 -0.37
C ARG A 170 -13.94 -0.44 0.20
N ILE A 171 -13.97 -0.69 1.50
CA ILE A 171 -13.10 -1.67 2.17
C ILE A 171 -13.32 -3.06 1.56
N ASP A 172 -14.56 -3.48 1.40
CA ASP A 172 -14.92 -4.75 0.74
C ASP A 172 -14.42 -4.80 -0.71
N GLY A 173 -14.43 -3.66 -1.42
CA GLY A 173 -13.85 -3.52 -2.75
C GLY A 173 -12.36 -3.89 -2.79
N VAL A 174 -11.58 -3.45 -1.80
CA VAL A 174 -10.16 -3.78 -1.69
C VAL A 174 -9.94 -5.27 -1.37
N TYR A 175 -10.76 -5.86 -0.49
CA TYR A 175 -10.71 -7.31 -0.25
C TYR A 175 -11.04 -8.13 -1.51
N ARG A 176 -12.06 -7.71 -2.27
CA ARG A 176 -12.38 -8.34 -3.56
C ARG A 176 -11.25 -8.22 -4.57
N TYR A 177 -10.56 -7.07 -4.59
CA TYR A 177 -9.39 -6.86 -5.42
C TYR A 177 -8.28 -7.85 -5.06
N TRP A 178 -7.91 -7.94 -3.77
CA TRP A 178 -6.88 -8.87 -3.27
C TRP A 178 -7.23 -10.32 -3.59
N ARG A 179 -8.48 -10.74 -3.25
CA ARG A 179 -8.95 -12.09 -3.53
C ARG A 179 -8.86 -12.45 -5.01
N ARG A 180 -9.30 -11.57 -5.91
CA ARG A 180 -9.21 -11.82 -7.35
C ARG A 180 -7.77 -11.94 -7.82
N GLY A 181 -6.89 -11.05 -7.37
CA GLY A 181 -5.46 -11.09 -7.69
C GLY A 181 -4.79 -12.39 -7.26
N LEU A 182 -5.05 -12.82 -6.02
CA LEU A 182 -4.51 -14.09 -5.50
C LEU A 182 -5.13 -15.31 -6.19
N ALA A 183 -6.45 -15.33 -6.39
CA ALA A 183 -7.15 -16.41 -7.08
C ALA A 183 -6.65 -16.60 -8.53
N SER A 184 -6.37 -15.50 -9.24
CA SER A 184 -5.79 -15.56 -10.59
C SER A 184 -4.42 -16.28 -10.58
N ARG A 185 -3.56 -15.98 -9.60
CA ARG A 185 -2.24 -16.61 -9.47
C ARG A 185 -2.33 -18.09 -9.06
N ILE A 186 -3.30 -18.43 -8.20
CA ILE A 186 -3.58 -19.83 -7.86
C ILE A 186 -4.09 -20.59 -9.09
N GLY A 187 -5.00 -20.00 -9.89
CA GLY A 187 -5.47 -20.62 -11.12
C GLY A 187 -4.36 -20.83 -12.15
N LYS A 188 -3.42 -19.87 -12.27
CA LYS A 188 -2.20 -20.05 -13.07
C LYS A 188 -1.35 -21.21 -12.54
N ALA A 189 -1.13 -21.30 -11.23
CA ALA A 189 -0.37 -22.39 -10.60
C ALA A 189 -1.04 -23.77 -10.79
N GLN A 190 -2.37 -23.83 -10.87
CA GLN A 190 -3.10 -25.05 -11.26
C GLN A 190 -2.83 -25.44 -12.73
N PHE A 191 -2.84 -24.44 -13.63
CA PHE A 191 -2.49 -24.67 -15.04
C PHE A 191 -1.03 -25.16 -15.17
N ASP A 192 -0.10 -24.59 -14.41
CA ASP A 192 1.32 -24.95 -14.36
C ASP A 192 1.58 -26.26 -13.56
N LYS A 193 0.53 -26.88 -12.99
CA LYS A 193 0.57 -28.12 -12.20
C LYS A 193 1.42 -28.05 -10.93
N THR A 194 1.59 -26.87 -10.35
CA THR A 194 2.26 -26.67 -9.05
C THR A 194 1.24 -26.65 -7.89
N VAL A 195 -0.05 -26.47 -8.21
CA VAL A 195 -1.19 -26.53 -7.29
C VAL A 195 -2.23 -27.53 -7.83
N ARG A 196 -2.83 -28.32 -6.92
CA ARG A 196 -3.88 -29.30 -7.24
C ARG A 196 -5.12 -28.64 -7.86
N THR A 197 -5.79 -29.35 -8.77
CA THR A 197 -6.90 -28.78 -9.57
C THR A 197 -8.30 -29.06 -9.01
N ASP A 198 -8.43 -29.85 -7.96
CA ASP A 198 -9.70 -30.21 -7.32
C ASP A 198 -10.13 -29.21 -6.23
N ILE A 199 -9.49 -28.05 -6.18
CA ILE A 199 -9.82 -26.94 -5.28
C ILE A 199 -10.22 -25.71 -6.10
N GLU A 200 -11.06 -24.86 -5.51
CA GLU A 200 -11.53 -23.64 -6.14
C GLU A 200 -10.60 -22.47 -5.78
N PRO A 201 -9.91 -21.81 -6.74
CA PRO A 201 -8.91 -20.78 -6.49
C PRO A 201 -9.39 -19.62 -5.63
N SER A 202 -10.64 -19.16 -5.80
CA SER A 202 -11.15 -18.03 -5.03
C SER A 202 -11.49 -18.40 -3.59
N ALA A 203 -11.88 -19.66 -3.33
CA ALA A 203 -12.08 -20.16 -1.96
C ALA A 203 -10.74 -20.28 -1.20
N VAL A 204 -9.70 -20.76 -1.89
CA VAL A 204 -8.34 -20.82 -1.32
C VAL A 204 -7.80 -19.42 -1.05
N ALA A 205 -7.97 -18.49 -2.00
CA ALA A 205 -7.58 -17.10 -1.81
C ALA A 205 -8.28 -16.47 -0.60
N GLU A 206 -9.58 -16.67 -0.45
CA GLU A 206 -10.36 -16.19 0.70
C GLU A 206 -9.83 -16.75 2.01
N PHE A 207 -9.55 -18.06 2.08
CA PHE A 207 -8.99 -18.69 3.28
C PHE A 207 -7.61 -18.12 3.64
N ILE A 208 -6.72 -17.96 2.66
CA ILE A 208 -5.40 -17.36 2.85
C ILE A 208 -5.51 -15.95 3.41
N ILE A 209 -6.36 -15.12 2.81
CA ILE A 209 -6.60 -13.74 3.26
C ILE A 209 -7.17 -13.72 4.67
N ALA A 210 -8.15 -14.58 4.98
CA ALA A 210 -8.74 -14.66 6.32
C ALA A 210 -7.72 -15.08 7.39
N ALA A 211 -6.85 -16.05 7.08
CA ALA A 211 -5.79 -16.49 7.98
C ALA A 211 -4.76 -15.37 8.24
N LEU A 212 -4.28 -14.71 7.18
CA LEU A 212 -3.39 -13.56 7.29
C LEU A 212 -4.03 -12.40 8.06
N HIS A 213 -5.29 -12.09 7.75
CA HIS A 213 -6.04 -11.03 8.45
C HIS A 213 -6.17 -11.34 9.94
N GLY A 214 -6.58 -12.56 10.30
CA GLY A 214 -6.71 -12.97 11.70
C GLY A 214 -5.40 -12.85 12.47
N PHE A 215 -4.27 -13.17 11.86
CA PHE A 215 -2.95 -12.98 12.45
C PHE A 215 -2.56 -11.50 12.56
N LEU A 216 -2.76 -10.72 11.50
CA LEU A 216 -2.34 -9.32 11.41
C LEU A 216 -3.22 -8.34 12.22
N THR A 217 -4.45 -8.72 12.58
CA THR A 217 -5.30 -7.91 13.47
C THR A 217 -4.89 -7.99 14.93
N ARG A 218 -4.09 -9.00 15.33
CA ARG A 218 -3.59 -9.09 16.71
C ARG A 218 -2.72 -7.88 17.03
N PRO A 219 -2.89 -7.28 18.23
CA PRO A 219 -1.99 -6.22 18.68
C PRO A 219 -0.53 -6.67 18.62
N PRO A 220 0.42 -5.79 18.25
CA PRO A 220 1.85 -6.15 18.16
C PRO A 220 2.39 -6.82 19.44
N ALA A 221 1.93 -6.37 20.62
CA ALA A 221 2.31 -6.96 21.90
C ALA A 221 1.88 -8.45 22.08
N LEU A 222 0.90 -8.92 21.31
CA LEU A 222 0.41 -10.30 21.32
C LEU A 222 0.95 -11.13 20.14
N ARG A 223 1.78 -10.55 19.30
CA ARG A 223 2.48 -11.22 18.18
C ARG A 223 3.92 -11.56 18.62
N ASN A 224 4.04 -12.42 19.63
CA ASN A 224 5.35 -12.92 20.06
C ASN A 224 5.88 -13.98 19.09
N LEU A 225 7.16 -14.31 19.19
CA LEU A 225 7.84 -15.28 18.32
C LEU A 225 7.13 -16.65 18.30
N GLU A 226 6.68 -17.14 19.46
CA GLU A 226 6.00 -18.43 19.58
C GLU A 226 4.68 -18.48 18.76
N THR A 227 3.83 -17.43 18.90
CA THR A 227 2.58 -17.35 18.15
C THR A 227 2.81 -17.20 16.65
N GLN A 228 3.88 -16.52 16.28
CA GLN A 228 4.27 -16.33 14.91
C GLN A 228 4.81 -17.62 14.28
N ASP A 229 5.75 -18.30 14.95
CA ASP A 229 6.27 -19.60 14.49
C ASP A 229 5.16 -20.64 14.36
N SER A 230 4.20 -20.62 15.29
CA SER A 230 3.05 -21.52 15.25
C SER A 230 2.15 -21.21 14.05
N PHE A 231 1.87 -19.93 13.80
CA PHE A 231 1.10 -19.51 12.63
C PHE A 231 1.82 -19.86 11.33
N ALA A 232 3.10 -19.51 11.19
CA ALA A 232 3.90 -19.78 9.99
C ALA A 232 3.96 -21.28 9.68
N ARG A 233 4.18 -22.13 10.70
CA ARG A 233 4.22 -23.58 10.56
C ARG A 233 2.90 -24.17 10.06
N GLU A 234 1.77 -23.77 10.65
CA GLU A 234 0.46 -24.29 10.23
C GLU A 234 0.03 -23.72 8.87
N PHE A 235 0.37 -22.48 8.60
CA PHE A 235 0.15 -21.88 7.30
C PHE A 235 0.96 -22.58 6.20
N ALA A 236 2.24 -22.88 6.46
CA ALA A 236 3.07 -23.66 5.54
C ALA A 236 2.52 -25.09 5.34
N ARG A 237 2.02 -25.73 6.41
CA ARG A 237 1.36 -27.05 6.30
C ARG A 237 0.13 -26.98 5.41
N TYR A 238 -0.70 -25.96 5.58
CA TYR A 238 -1.86 -25.75 4.71
C TYR A 238 -1.45 -25.56 3.25
N LEU A 239 -0.47 -24.67 2.97
CA LEU A 239 0.01 -24.44 1.61
C LEU A 239 0.60 -25.71 0.98
N ASN A 240 1.35 -26.52 1.74
CA ASN A 240 1.89 -27.79 1.23
C ASN A 240 0.79 -28.80 0.87
N ASN A 241 -0.38 -28.76 1.52
CA ASN A 241 -1.54 -29.58 1.14
C ASN A 241 -2.22 -29.12 -0.15
N LEU A 242 -1.85 -27.97 -0.70
CA LEU A 242 -2.32 -27.51 -2.02
C LEU A 242 -1.49 -28.09 -3.18
N ARG A 243 -0.42 -28.80 -2.89
CA ARG A 243 0.36 -29.50 -3.94
C ARG A 243 -0.43 -30.63 -4.58
N PRO A 244 -0.14 -30.96 -5.85
CA PRO A 244 -0.77 -32.06 -6.58
C PRO A 244 -0.66 -33.40 -5.88
#